data_1b89fad5176aaa77901aaced9c2fc8ad
#
_entry.id   1b89fad5176aaa77901aaced9c2fc8ad
#
_cell.length_a   1.000
_cell.length_b   1.000
_cell.length_c   1.000
_cell.angle_alpha   90.00
_cell.angle_beta   90.00
_cell.angle_gamma   90.00
#
_symmetry.space_group_name_H-M   'P 1'
#
loop_
_entity.id
_entity.type
_entity.pdbx_description
1 polymer ?
#
loop_
_entity_poly.entity_id
_entity_poly.type
_entity_poly.pdbx_seq_one_letter_code
_entity_poly.pdbx_strand_id
1 'polypeptide(L)'
;MPAQILAIARNTFIESIRQPIFFVLVMLSGILQFFTTWGTGFAMGYTESGEVSGDDKLQFDVGLSTVFVCGMLLAALTATAVISREIENKTVLTVVSKPVPRPSVVLGKYLGVAGSLLIAIIPMIIFLLMGIRHGVMSTASDDPDGPVLLFTFLAIFIALGTAVWCNFFYGWYFSQTCMLILAPGMLLAFVLVLCLSKKWTWQVPLTDLKPQICFACFSMATGIFVLAAVATAVSTRLSQVMTITVCIGVFMFGLMSNYLVGKRVFENKQAAIVKFAIPADEVKPGWAEPGSTYKITTLSAMKIAVRPGDSFYYADSPTGFPMLVPTFPRVDPKADLSSNLSPHPALVVTQADGMGITVKRIGEGPFAIERPPQTGDSIFIRPTRVNLIPLAIWSVTPNLHYFWLVDAVSQNQLIPFTHIGLVLLYAFAQIGAFLALGVALFQRRDVG
;
A
#
# COMPACT_ATOMS: atom_id res chain seq x y z
N MET A 1 -18.01 -14.98 -25.94
CA MET A 1 -17.78 -14.09 -24.80
C MET A 1 -16.32 -13.60 -24.64
N PRO A 2 -15.26 -14.43 -24.53
CA PRO A 2 -13.91 -13.90 -24.34
C PRO A 2 -13.41 -13.03 -25.50
N ALA A 3 -13.69 -13.37 -26.73
CA ALA A 3 -13.31 -12.55 -27.87
C ALA A 3 -13.95 -11.15 -27.89
N GLN A 4 -15.19 -11.03 -27.43
CA GLN A 4 -15.89 -9.74 -27.31
C GLN A 4 -15.26 -8.87 -26.23
N ILE A 5 -14.93 -9.46 -25.07
CA ILE A 5 -14.23 -8.75 -23.98
C ILE A 5 -12.89 -8.24 -24.45
N LEU A 6 -12.11 -9.07 -25.16
CA LEU A 6 -10.80 -8.70 -25.68
C LEU A 6 -10.89 -7.59 -26.73
N ALA A 7 -11.88 -7.65 -27.64
CA ALA A 7 -12.10 -6.61 -28.64
C ALA A 7 -12.43 -5.25 -27.98
N ILE A 8 -13.30 -5.25 -26.96
CA ILE A 8 -13.64 -4.06 -26.20
C ILE A 8 -12.42 -3.55 -25.44
N ALA A 9 -11.68 -4.44 -24.78
CA ALA A 9 -10.47 -4.09 -24.04
C ALA A 9 -9.42 -3.45 -24.95
N ARG A 10 -9.17 -4.03 -26.14
CA ARG A 10 -8.23 -3.47 -27.10
C ARG A 10 -8.64 -2.06 -27.56
N ASN A 11 -9.92 -1.87 -27.88
CA ASN A 11 -10.41 -0.55 -28.31
C ASN A 11 -10.24 0.48 -27.18
N THR A 12 -10.67 0.13 -25.98
CA THR A 12 -10.53 0.98 -24.77
C THR A 12 -9.07 1.30 -24.47
N PHE A 13 -8.18 0.33 -24.58
CA PHE A 13 -6.74 0.52 -24.41
C PHE A 13 -6.18 1.57 -25.39
N ILE A 14 -6.47 1.40 -26.68
CA ILE A 14 -6.00 2.32 -27.72
C ILE A 14 -6.57 3.74 -27.47
N GLU A 15 -7.83 3.85 -27.14
CA GLU A 15 -8.48 5.12 -26.86
C GLU A 15 -7.87 5.82 -25.63
N SER A 16 -7.54 5.06 -24.58
CA SER A 16 -6.92 5.59 -23.36
C SER A 16 -5.53 6.17 -23.63
N ILE A 17 -4.63 5.43 -24.29
CA ILE A 17 -3.26 5.89 -24.52
C ILE A 17 -3.14 7.02 -25.55
N ARG A 18 -4.19 7.27 -26.36
CA ARG A 18 -4.26 8.40 -27.30
C ARG A 18 -4.52 9.73 -26.59
N GLN A 19 -5.02 9.71 -25.37
CA GLN A 19 -5.34 10.93 -24.64
C GLN A 19 -4.06 11.70 -24.27
N PRO A 20 -3.98 13.02 -24.53
CA PRO A 20 -2.80 13.81 -24.18
C PRO A 20 -2.47 13.80 -22.70
N ILE A 21 -3.48 13.72 -21.83
CA ILE A 21 -3.32 13.69 -20.37
C ILE A 21 -2.50 12.49 -19.91
N PHE A 22 -2.54 11.38 -20.67
CA PHE A 22 -1.77 10.18 -20.40
C PHE A 22 -0.26 10.47 -20.43
N PHE A 23 0.18 11.10 -21.52
CA PHE A 23 1.56 11.54 -21.65
C PHE A 23 1.95 12.58 -20.61
N VAL A 24 1.10 13.58 -20.38
CA VAL A 24 1.38 14.68 -19.45
C VAL A 24 1.60 14.17 -18.03
N LEU A 25 0.76 13.27 -17.50
CA LEU A 25 0.90 12.77 -16.14
C LEU A 25 2.12 11.85 -15.97
N VAL A 26 2.47 11.05 -16.99
CA VAL A 26 3.69 10.22 -16.94
C VAL A 26 4.94 11.11 -16.93
N MET A 27 5.01 12.11 -17.81
CA MET A 27 6.14 13.03 -17.85
C MET A 27 6.21 13.92 -16.60
N LEU A 28 5.07 14.37 -16.07
CA LEU A 28 5.00 15.11 -14.81
C LEU A 28 5.57 14.28 -13.65
N SER A 29 5.18 13.00 -13.56
CA SER A 29 5.75 12.07 -12.57
C SER A 29 7.27 11.96 -12.70
N GLY A 30 7.79 11.81 -13.91
CA GLY A 30 9.24 11.76 -14.16
C GLY A 30 9.95 13.05 -13.77
N ILE A 31 9.38 14.20 -14.12
CA ILE A 31 9.93 15.52 -13.79
C ILE A 31 9.95 15.73 -12.27
N LEU A 32 8.85 15.42 -11.58
CA LEU A 32 8.79 15.57 -10.13
C LEU A 32 9.81 14.67 -9.43
N GLN A 33 9.99 13.43 -9.90
CA GLN A 33 10.98 12.51 -9.34
C GLN A 33 12.41 12.94 -9.61
N PHE A 34 12.67 13.50 -10.78
CA PHE A 34 13.97 14.11 -11.08
C PHE A 34 14.26 15.26 -10.09
N PHE A 35 13.33 16.20 -9.92
CA PHE A 35 13.50 17.30 -8.97
C PHE A 35 13.60 16.82 -7.52
N THR A 36 12.88 15.77 -7.14
CA THR A 36 13.00 15.19 -5.78
C THR A 36 14.41 14.67 -5.54
N THR A 37 15.00 13.94 -6.50
CA THR A 37 16.36 13.40 -6.37
C THR A 37 17.41 14.53 -6.23
N TRP A 38 17.25 15.64 -6.93
CA TRP A 38 18.18 16.77 -6.90
C TRP A 38 17.87 17.80 -5.81
N GLY A 39 16.62 17.91 -5.37
CA GLY A 39 16.15 18.90 -4.41
C GLY A 39 16.24 18.49 -2.94
N THR A 40 16.33 17.18 -2.64
CA THR A 40 16.37 16.66 -1.27
C THR A 40 17.77 16.67 -0.64
N GLY A 41 18.82 16.73 -1.43
CA GLY A 41 20.21 16.57 -1.00
C GLY A 41 20.76 17.62 -0.01
N PHE A 42 19.94 18.57 0.41
CA PHE A 42 20.35 19.62 1.37
C PHE A 42 19.42 19.72 2.58
N ALA A 43 18.46 18.81 2.73
CA ALA A 43 17.35 19.05 3.64
C ALA A 43 17.51 18.40 5.03
N MET A 44 18.11 17.23 5.18
CA MET A 44 17.96 16.43 6.40
C MET A 44 19.24 15.97 7.10
N GLY A 45 20.43 16.13 6.55
CA GLY A 45 21.70 15.78 7.21
C GLY A 45 21.90 14.27 7.48
N TYR A 46 23.09 13.92 7.89
CA TYR A 46 23.50 12.54 8.20
C TYR A 46 23.02 12.14 9.61
N THR A 47 22.24 11.05 9.71
CA THR A 47 21.96 10.40 11.00
C THR A 47 22.88 9.20 11.18
N GLU A 48 23.69 9.19 12.26
CA GLU A 48 24.67 8.13 12.57
C GLU A 48 24.03 6.75 12.96
N SER A 49 22.71 6.63 12.94
CA SER A 49 21.98 5.49 13.53
C SER A 49 21.68 4.35 12.58
N GLY A 50 22.50 4.02 11.58
CA GLY A 50 22.31 2.80 10.76
C GLY A 50 20.98 2.65 10.03
N GLU A 51 20.05 3.58 10.22
CA GLU A 51 18.80 3.75 9.50
C GLU A 51 19.09 4.40 8.13
N VAL A 52 18.22 4.14 7.17
CA VAL A 52 18.23 4.82 5.86
C VAL A 52 18.32 6.32 6.11
N SER A 53 19.21 7.03 5.42
CA SER A 53 19.38 8.49 5.62
C SER A 53 18.03 9.19 5.48
N GLY A 54 17.80 10.26 6.24
CA GLY A 54 16.55 11.00 6.20
C GLY A 54 16.19 11.48 4.79
N ASP A 55 17.21 11.78 3.98
CA ASP A 55 17.05 12.18 2.59
C ASP A 55 16.58 11.01 1.70
N ASP A 56 17.12 9.81 1.88
CA ASP A 56 16.66 8.62 1.15
C ASP A 56 15.21 8.28 1.51
N LYS A 57 14.83 8.40 2.79
CA LYS A 57 13.46 8.20 3.22
C LYS A 57 12.53 9.20 2.55
N LEU A 58 12.89 10.48 2.53
CA LEU A 58 12.10 11.53 1.89
C LEU A 58 11.95 11.27 0.38
N GLN A 59 13.02 10.82 -0.29
CA GLN A 59 12.99 10.44 -1.70
C GLN A 59 12.00 9.30 -1.96
N PHE A 60 11.97 8.26 -1.09
CA PHE A 60 11.00 7.18 -1.18
C PHE A 60 9.57 7.67 -0.97
N ASP A 61 9.33 8.44 0.09
CA ASP A 61 8.00 8.93 0.45
C ASP A 61 7.42 9.81 -0.67
N VAL A 62 8.18 10.79 -1.13
CA VAL A 62 7.74 11.71 -2.19
C VAL A 62 7.64 11.01 -3.54
N GLY A 63 8.60 10.13 -3.86
CA GLY A 63 8.61 9.42 -5.14
C GLY A 63 7.45 8.46 -5.28
N LEU A 64 7.19 7.61 -4.28
CA LEU A 64 6.05 6.70 -4.28
C LEU A 64 4.71 7.44 -4.21
N SER A 65 4.62 8.52 -3.42
CA SER A 65 3.43 9.39 -3.40
C SER A 65 3.13 9.97 -4.78
N THR A 66 4.17 10.45 -5.48
CA THR A 66 4.04 11.00 -6.83
C THR A 66 3.47 9.98 -7.80
N VAL A 67 4.01 8.74 -7.81
CA VAL A 67 3.50 7.66 -8.67
C VAL A 67 2.06 7.32 -8.31
N PHE A 68 1.72 7.26 -7.02
CA PHE A 68 0.38 6.89 -6.55
C PHE A 68 -0.65 7.96 -6.93
N VAL A 69 -0.34 9.23 -6.70
CA VAL A 69 -1.24 10.35 -7.03
C VAL A 69 -1.41 10.49 -8.55
N CYS A 70 -0.32 10.47 -9.32
CA CYS A 70 -0.38 10.52 -10.78
C CYS A 70 -1.12 9.30 -11.36
N GLY A 71 -0.87 8.11 -10.82
CA GLY A 71 -1.56 6.87 -11.21
C GLY A 71 -3.07 6.91 -10.89
N MET A 72 -3.45 7.42 -9.73
CA MET A 72 -4.85 7.61 -9.34
C MET A 72 -5.56 8.61 -10.28
N LEU A 73 -4.94 9.76 -10.52
CA LEU A 73 -5.51 10.76 -11.44
C LEU A 73 -5.65 10.17 -12.85
N LEU A 74 -4.63 9.44 -13.31
CA LEU A 74 -4.68 8.79 -14.61
C LEU A 74 -5.80 7.74 -14.68
N ALA A 75 -5.97 6.91 -13.64
CA ALA A 75 -7.05 5.94 -13.55
C ALA A 75 -8.44 6.60 -13.61
N ALA A 76 -8.64 7.67 -12.84
CA ALA A 76 -9.90 8.41 -12.83
C ALA A 76 -10.19 9.07 -14.18
N LEU A 77 -9.21 9.76 -14.76
CA LEU A 77 -9.38 10.48 -16.02
C LEU A 77 -9.58 9.53 -17.22
N THR A 78 -8.84 8.43 -17.29
CA THR A 78 -8.98 7.46 -18.39
C THR A 78 -10.29 6.69 -18.31
N ALA A 79 -10.68 6.20 -17.14
CA ALA A 79 -11.94 5.50 -16.96
C ALA A 79 -13.14 6.39 -17.31
N THR A 80 -13.11 7.66 -16.89
CA THR A 80 -14.19 8.61 -17.20
C THR A 80 -14.24 8.99 -18.69
N ALA A 81 -13.10 9.24 -19.30
CA ALA A 81 -13.05 9.61 -20.71
C ALA A 81 -13.59 8.50 -21.62
N VAL A 82 -13.37 7.23 -21.26
CA VAL A 82 -13.83 6.09 -22.06
C VAL A 82 -15.28 5.70 -21.76
N ILE A 83 -15.77 5.87 -20.54
CA ILE A 83 -17.11 5.38 -20.16
C ILE A 83 -18.12 6.52 -20.12
N SER A 84 -17.86 7.59 -19.35
CA SER A 84 -18.82 8.68 -19.18
C SER A 84 -19.08 9.41 -20.50
N ARG A 85 -18.02 9.68 -21.30
CA ARG A 85 -18.18 10.36 -22.60
C ARG A 85 -18.98 9.53 -23.61
N GLU A 86 -18.77 8.22 -23.69
CA GLU A 86 -19.57 7.37 -24.58
C GLU A 86 -21.04 7.36 -24.18
N ILE A 87 -21.31 7.40 -22.87
CA ILE A 87 -22.67 7.45 -22.35
C ILE A 87 -23.31 8.82 -22.64
N GLU A 88 -22.59 9.91 -22.39
CA GLU A 88 -23.06 11.28 -22.65
C GLU A 88 -23.32 11.51 -24.15
N ASN A 89 -22.45 11.00 -25.02
CA ASN A 89 -22.57 11.09 -26.47
C ASN A 89 -23.55 10.08 -27.09
N LYS A 90 -24.24 9.27 -26.25
CA LYS A 90 -25.14 8.17 -26.68
C LYS A 90 -24.50 7.14 -27.63
N THR A 91 -23.17 7.12 -27.75
CA THR A 91 -22.45 6.14 -28.57
C THR A 91 -22.49 4.72 -27.96
N VAL A 92 -22.79 4.60 -26.69
CA VAL A 92 -23.07 3.32 -26.01
C VAL A 92 -24.25 2.59 -26.66
N LEU A 93 -25.22 3.31 -27.25
CA LEU A 93 -26.36 2.69 -27.97
C LEU A 93 -25.91 1.80 -29.12
N THR A 94 -24.85 2.16 -29.84
CA THR A 94 -24.30 1.36 -30.94
C THR A 94 -23.64 0.05 -30.46
N VAL A 95 -23.15 0.02 -29.23
CA VAL A 95 -22.57 -1.17 -28.60
C VAL A 95 -23.67 -2.06 -28.01
N VAL A 96 -24.68 -1.43 -27.36
CA VAL A 96 -25.80 -2.15 -26.71
C VAL A 96 -26.79 -2.70 -27.72
N SER A 97 -26.89 -2.12 -28.95
CA SER A 97 -27.71 -2.65 -30.05
C SER A 97 -27.17 -3.98 -30.59
N LYS A 98 -25.92 -4.31 -30.35
CA LYS A 98 -25.34 -5.64 -30.67
C LYS A 98 -25.61 -6.60 -29.47
N PRO A 99 -25.70 -7.92 -29.69
CA PRO A 99 -25.95 -8.90 -28.66
C PRO A 99 -24.69 -9.11 -27.77
N VAL A 100 -24.25 -8.03 -27.09
CA VAL A 100 -23.12 -8.07 -26.15
C VAL A 100 -23.64 -7.99 -24.72
N PRO A 101 -23.35 -8.97 -23.86
CA PRO A 101 -23.76 -8.92 -22.46
C PRO A 101 -23.17 -7.70 -21.74
N ARG A 102 -23.98 -6.97 -20.98
CA ARG A 102 -23.55 -5.77 -20.22
C ARG A 102 -22.33 -6.03 -19.31
N PRO A 103 -22.21 -7.19 -18.62
CA PRO A 103 -21.00 -7.51 -17.87
C PRO A 103 -19.73 -7.54 -18.71
N SER A 104 -19.82 -8.05 -19.96
CA SER A 104 -18.67 -8.10 -20.88
C SER A 104 -18.20 -6.71 -21.30
N VAL A 105 -19.11 -5.73 -21.36
CA VAL A 105 -18.76 -4.34 -21.67
C VAL A 105 -17.97 -3.73 -20.50
N VAL A 106 -18.48 -3.84 -19.27
CA VAL A 106 -17.80 -3.28 -18.09
C VAL A 106 -16.44 -3.94 -17.88
N LEU A 107 -16.38 -5.27 -17.98
CA LEU A 107 -15.15 -6.02 -17.81
C LEU A 107 -14.11 -5.68 -18.90
N GLY A 108 -14.55 -5.62 -20.18
CA GLY A 108 -13.69 -5.26 -21.30
C GLY A 108 -13.12 -3.85 -21.15
N LYS A 109 -13.95 -2.88 -20.74
CA LYS A 109 -13.51 -1.52 -20.49
C LYS A 109 -12.51 -1.43 -19.34
N TYR A 110 -12.78 -2.10 -18.22
CA TYR A 110 -11.83 -2.17 -17.11
C TYR A 110 -10.48 -2.76 -17.56
N LEU A 111 -10.49 -3.89 -18.29
CA LEU A 111 -9.25 -4.51 -18.77
C LEU A 111 -8.47 -3.60 -19.73
N GLY A 112 -9.18 -2.86 -20.58
CA GLY A 112 -8.54 -1.87 -21.45
C GLY A 112 -7.90 -0.72 -20.70
N VAL A 113 -8.60 -0.15 -19.70
CA VAL A 113 -8.06 0.88 -18.81
C VAL A 113 -6.89 0.33 -18.00
N ALA A 114 -7.02 -0.85 -17.40
CA ALA A 114 -5.95 -1.48 -16.64
C ALA A 114 -4.70 -1.73 -17.49
N GLY A 115 -4.86 -2.21 -18.73
CA GLY A 115 -3.75 -2.38 -19.66
C GLY A 115 -3.06 -1.07 -20.02
N SER A 116 -3.81 0.01 -20.23
CA SER A 116 -3.23 1.33 -20.47
C SER A 116 -2.49 1.87 -19.25
N LEU A 117 -3.07 1.72 -18.05
CA LEU A 117 -2.41 2.09 -16.80
C LEU A 117 -1.10 1.34 -16.57
N LEU A 118 -1.03 0.07 -16.94
CA LEU A 118 0.22 -0.70 -16.85
C LEU A 118 1.33 -0.05 -17.68
N ILE A 119 1.03 0.38 -18.91
CA ILE A 119 1.99 1.10 -19.80
C ILE A 119 2.44 2.43 -19.19
N ALA A 120 1.59 3.11 -18.41
CA ALA A 120 1.96 4.36 -17.71
C ALA A 120 2.74 4.13 -16.42
N ILE A 121 2.35 3.14 -15.63
CA ILE A 121 2.95 2.86 -14.32
C ILE A 121 4.40 2.37 -14.48
N ILE A 122 4.69 1.59 -15.52
CA ILE A 122 6.04 1.09 -15.79
C ILE A 122 7.07 2.23 -15.85
N PRO A 123 6.98 3.23 -16.75
CA PRO A 123 7.94 4.31 -16.76
C PRO A 123 7.93 5.16 -15.49
N MET A 124 6.76 5.37 -14.85
CA MET A 124 6.70 6.11 -13.58
C MET A 124 7.50 5.41 -12.46
N ILE A 125 7.37 4.08 -12.34
CA ILE A 125 8.14 3.29 -11.38
C ILE A 125 9.63 3.28 -11.75
N ILE A 126 9.96 3.16 -13.03
CA ILE A 126 11.35 3.15 -13.47
C ILE A 126 12.02 4.50 -13.20
N PHE A 127 11.34 5.62 -13.40
CA PHE A 127 11.86 6.95 -12.99
C PHE A 127 12.21 6.97 -11.49
N LEU A 128 11.33 6.41 -10.64
CA LEU A 128 11.60 6.27 -9.22
C LEU A 128 12.84 5.40 -8.94
N LEU A 129 12.89 4.21 -9.53
CA LEU A 129 14.01 3.27 -9.33
C LEU A 129 15.33 3.84 -9.83
N MET A 130 15.31 4.60 -10.94
CA MET A 130 16.47 5.32 -11.44
C MET A 130 16.93 6.43 -10.48
N GLY A 131 15.98 7.19 -9.92
CA GLY A 131 16.28 8.19 -8.90
C GLY A 131 16.90 7.59 -7.64
N ILE A 132 16.36 6.47 -7.16
CA ILE A 132 16.88 5.73 -6.01
C ILE A 132 18.28 5.17 -6.29
N ARG A 133 18.52 4.66 -7.49
CA ARG A 133 19.83 4.17 -7.92
C ARG A 133 20.86 5.30 -8.00
N HIS A 134 20.47 6.45 -8.52
CA HIS A 134 21.32 7.64 -8.55
C HIS A 134 21.73 8.05 -7.13
N GLY A 135 20.80 7.96 -6.19
CA GLY A 135 20.94 8.40 -4.81
C GLY A 135 20.83 9.91 -4.68
N VAL A 136 20.62 10.36 -3.47
CA VAL A 136 20.62 11.79 -3.13
C VAL A 136 22.06 12.29 -3.05
N MET A 137 22.37 13.37 -3.73
CA MET A 137 23.69 14.01 -3.68
C MET A 137 23.78 14.87 -2.41
N SER A 138 24.30 14.29 -1.33
CA SER A 138 24.39 14.96 -0.02
C SER A 138 25.55 15.94 0.08
N THR A 139 26.57 15.80 -0.76
CA THR A 139 27.75 16.67 -0.78
C THR A 139 28.11 17.11 -2.21
N ALA A 140 28.74 18.25 -2.32
CA ALA A 140 29.21 18.77 -3.62
C ALA A 140 30.31 17.92 -4.27
N SER A 141 30.88 16.96 -3.53
CA SER A 141 31.88 16.02 -4.02
C SER A 141 31.29 14.71 -4.54
N ASP A 142 29.96 14.49 -4.41
CA ASP A 142 29.30 13.29 -4.88
C ASP A 142 29.23 13.31 -6.42
N ASP A 143 29.74 12.26 -7.05
CA ASP A 143 29.68 12.13 -8.50
C ASP A 143 28.28 11.67 -8.94
N PRO A 144 27.69 12.31 -9.96
CA PRO A 144 26.40 11.88 -10.50
C PRO A 144 26.53 10.50 -11.17
N ASP A 145 25.46 9.68 -11.09
CA ASP A 145 25.43 8.37 -11.77
C ASP A 145 25.27 8.58 -13.29
N GLY A 146 26.42 8.57 -14.02
CA GLY A 146 26.46 8.78 -15.47
C GLY A 146 25.59 7.81 -16.27
N PRO A 147 25.65 6.48 -16.04
CA PRO A 147 24.75 5.49 -16.65
C PRO A 147 23.26 5.83 -16.48
N VAL A 148 22.82 6.17 -15.27
CA VAL A 148 21.42 6.52 -14.99
C VAL A 148 20.99 7.72 -15.83
N LEU A 149 21.78 8.80 -15.81
CA LEU A 149 21.47 10.02 -16.58
C LEU A 149 21.44 9.74 -18.08
N LEU A 150 22.50 9.09 -18.61
CA LEU A 150 22.59 8.83 -20.05
C LEU A 150 21.42 7.99 -20.56
N PHE A 151 21.16 6.82 -19.96
CA PHE A 151 20.14 5.91 -20.47
C PHE A 151 18.73 6.43 -20.23
N THR A 152 18.47 7.14 -19.13
CA THR A 152 17.16 7.77 -18.88
C THR A 152 16.87 8.86 -19.91
N PHE A 153 17.78 9.80 -20.10
CA PHE A 153 17.59 10.86 -21.11
C PHE A 153 17.55 10.31 -22.53
N LEU A 154 18.38 9.32 -22.85
CA LEU A 154 18.36 8.68 -24.17
C LEU A 154 17.00 8.04 -24.46
N ALA A 155 16.43 7.29 -23.51
CA ALA A 155 15.09 6.69 -23.64
C ALA A 155 14.01 7.75 -23.88
N ILE A 156 14.06 8.85 -23.09
CA ILE A 156 13.13 9.97 -23.24
C ILE A 156 13.30 10.64 -24.62
N PHE A 157 14.52 10.96 -25.04
CA PHE A 157 14.77 11.62 -26.32
C PHE A 157 14.38 10.76 -27.50
N ILE A 158 14.65 9.45 -27.47
CA ILE A 158 14.22 8.52 -28.53
C ILE A 158 12.69 8.48 -28.58
N ALA A 159 12.00 8.36 -27.43
CA ALA A 159 10.54 8.31 -27.38
C ALA A 159 9.91 9.61 -27.89
N LEU A 160 10.39 10.77 -27.44
CA LEU A 160 9.91 12.08 -27.89
C LEU A 160 10.22 12.33 -29.35
N GLY A 161 11.47 12.11 -29.76
CA GLY A 161 11.92 12.37 -31.13
C GLY A 161 11.16 11.52 -32.15
N THR A 162 11.01 10.23 -31.89
CA THR A 162 10.22 9.35 -32.77
C THR A 162 8.73 9.69 -32.75
N ALA A 163 8.16 10.07 -31.60
CA ALA A 163 6.77 10.48 -31.51
C ALA A 163 6.49 11.77 -32.28
N VAL A 164 7.39 12.78 -32.19
CA VAL A 164 7.30 14.02 -32.99
C VAL A 164 7.45 13.72 -34.47
N TRP A 165 8.44 12.93 -34.85
CA TRP A 165 8.66 12.53 -36.23
C TRP A 165 7.45 11.82 -36.81
N CYS A 166 6.95 10.77 -36.15
CA CYS A 166 5.80 10.00 -36.59
C CYS A 166 4.51 10.83 -36.65
N ASN A 167 4.34 11.77 -35.70
CA ASN A 167 3.20 12.67 -35.71
C ASN A 167 3.25 13.63 -36.88
N PHE A 168 4.40 14.20 -37.21
CA PHE A 168 4.56 15.18 -38.29
C PHE A 168 4.47 14.55 -39.65
N PHE A 169 5.19 13.44 -39.89
CA PHE A 169 5.27 12.82 -41.24
C PHE A 169 4.17 11.82 -41.54
N TYR A 170 3.68 11.09 -40.53
CA TYR A 170 2.71 10.00 -40.73
C TYR A 170 1.33 10.29 -40.12
N GLY A 171 1.17 11.41 -39.39
CA GLY A 171 -0.08 11.77 -38.73
C GLY A 171 -0.46 10.83 -37.59
N TRP A 172 0.53 10.15 -36.96
CA TRP A 172 0.28 9.27 -35.82
C TRP A 172 -0.04 10.06 -34.57
N TYR A 173 -0.78 9.46 -33.65
CA TYR A 173 -1.09 10.09 -32.37
C TYR A 173 0.18 10.19 -31.51
N PHE A 174 0.61 11.41 -31.21
CA PHE A 174 1.82 11.70 -30.43
C PHE A 174 1.87 10.95 -29.09
N SER A 175 0.81 11.08 -28.26
CA SER A 175 0.74 10.46 -26.93
C SER A 175 0.89 8.93 -27.01
N GLN A 176 0.15 8.30 -27.94
CA GLN A 176 0.21 6.86 -28.15
C GLN A 176 1.60 6.40 -28.56
N THR A 177 2.20 7.05 -29.56
CA THR A 177 3.52 6.67 -30.08
C THR A 177 4.59 6.86 -29.03
N CYS A 178 4.56 8.00 -28.32
CA CYS A 178 5.51 8.29 -27.26
C CYS A 178 5.43 7.22 -26.13
N MET A 179 4.24 6.88 -25.64
CA MET A 179 4.09 5.94 -24.53
C MET A 179 4.50 4.52 -24.91
N LEU A 180 4.16 4.07 -26.13
CA LEU A 180 4.52 2.74 -26.63
C LEU A 180 6.03 2.55 -26.83
N ILE A 181 6.78 3.64 -27.01
CA ILE A 181 8.25 3.63 -27.11
C ILE A 181 8.89 3.87 -25.76
N LEU A 182 8.33 4.81 -24.95
CA LEU A 182 8.88 5.18 -23.65
C LEU A 182 8.88 4.01 -22.67
N ALA A 183 7.76 3.27 -22.57
CA ALA A 183 7.65 2.20 -21.59
C ALA A 183 8.69 1.08 -21.82
N PRO A 184 8.82 0.47 -23.00
CA PRO A 184 9.88 -0.51 -23.26
C PRO A 184 11.29 0.12 -23.28
N GLY A 185 11.43 1.38 -23.72
CA GLY A 185 12.68 2.10 -23.71
C GLY A 185 13.21 2.31 -22.29
N MET A 186 12.35 2.73 -21.36
CA MET A 186 12.71 2.90 -19.96
C MET A 186 13.03 1.56 -19.28
N LEU A 187 12.29 0.49 -19.62
CA LEU A 187 12.59 -0.84 -19.13
C LEU A 187 13.98 -1.32 -19.59
N LEU A 188 14.30 -1.11 -20.87
CA LEU A 188 15.62 -1.43 -21.40
C LEU A 188 16.72 -0.58 -20.75
N ALA A 189 16.49 0.73 -20.57
CA ALA A 189 17.39 1.63 -19.88
C ALA A 189 17.67 1.15 -18.45
N PHE A 190 16.64 0.73 -17.71
CA PHE A 190 16.78 0.20 -16.35
C PHE A 190 17.62 -1.06 -16.32
N VAL A 191 17.37 -2.02 -17.23
CA VAL A 191 18.17 -3.25 -17.32
C VAL A 191 19.64 -2.95 -17.62
N LEU A 192 19.92 -2.01 -18.56
CA LEU A 192 21.28 -1.59 -18.89
C LEU A 192 21.98 -0.93 -17.68
N VAL A 193 21.26 -0.08 -16.95
CA VAL A 193 21.79 0.57 -15.74
C VAL A 193 22.10 -0.48 -14.67
N LEU A 194 21.28 -1.50 -14.47
CA LEU A 194 21.59 -2.57 -13.52
C LEU A 194 22.84 -3.37 -13.88
N CYS A 195 23.17 -3.47 -15.17
CA CYS A 195 24.39 -4.15 -15.65
C CYS A 195 25.66 -3.30 -15.55
N LEU A 196 25.52 -1.99 -15.27
CA LEU A 196 26.65 -1.06 -15.25
C LEU A 196 26.81 -0.39 -13.88
N SER A 197 28.04 -0.33 -13.38
CA SER A 197 28.37 0.45 -12.18
C SER A 197 28.41 1.96 -12.49
N LYS A 198 28.33 2.82 -11.46
CA LYS A 198 28.55 4.28 -11.57
C LYS A 198 29.83 4.64 -12.33
N LYS A 199 30.89 3.78 -12.27
CA LYS A 199 32.18 3.93 -12.95
C LYS A 199 32.24 3.29 -14.34
N TRP A 200 31.11 2.96 -14.96
CA TRP A 200 31.01 2.34 -16.30
C TRP A 200 31.65 0.93 -16.40
N THR A 201 31.83 0.24 -15.29
CA THR A 201 32.27 -1.15 -15.26
C THR A 201 31.10 -2.10 -15.23
N TRP A 202 31.24 -3.26 -15.89
CA TRP A 202 30.21 -4.28 -15.85
C TRP A 202 30.06 -4.86 -14.45
N GLN A 203 28.81 -5.03 -14.02
CA GLN A 203 28.46 -5.62 -12.74
C GLN A 203 27.30 -6.61 -12.86
N VAL A 204 27.11 -7.42 -11.83
CA VAL A 204 25.95 -8.34 -11.76
C VAL A 204 24.68 -7.52 -11.52
N PRO A 205 23.61 -7.68 -12.33
CA PRO A 205 22.39 -6.85 -12.25
C PRO A 205 21.71 -6.84 -10.88
N LEU A 206 21.90 -7.91 -10.08
CA LEU A 206 21.29 -8.02 -8.73
C LEU A 206 22.03 -7.21 -7.65
N THR A 207 23.21 -6.64 -7.93
CA THR A 207 24.01 -5.92 -6.93
C THR A 207 23.29 -4.68 -6.42
N ASP A 208 22.64 -3.93 -7.32
CA ASP A 208 21.97 -2.66 -6.99
C ASP A 208 20.44 -2.80 -6.94
N LEU A 209 19.90 -3.96 -7.25
CA LEU A 209 18.48 -4.22 -7.18
C LEU A 209 18.07 -4.44 -5.73
N LYS A 210 17.28 -3.53 -5.17
CA LYS A 210 16.68 -3.67 -3.83
C LYS A 210 15.29 -4.30 -3.96
N PRO A 211 15.11 -5.61 -3.74
CA PRO A 211 13.84 -6.32 -4.01
C PRO A 211 12.68 -5.78 -3.15
N GLN A 212 12.96 -5.29 -1.95
CA GLN A 212 11.95 -4.73 -1.06
C GLN A 212 11.25 -3.50 -1.66
N ILE A 213 12.01 -2.66 -2.39
CA ILE A 213 11.47 -1.50 -3.10
C ILE A 213 10.58 -1.95 -4.25
N CYS A 214 10.98 -2.99 -4.98
CA CYS A 214 10.15 -3.56 -6.05
C CYS A 214 8.82 -4.09 -5.51
N PHE A 215 8.80 -4.70 -4.32
CA PHE A 215 7.57 -5.15 -3.67
C PHE A 215 6.68 -3.98 -3.27
N ALA A 216 7.24 -2.88 -2.75
CA ALA A 216 6.47 -1.69 -2.45
C ALA A 216 5.86 -1.05 -3.72
N CYS A 217 6.64 -0.91 -4.78
CA CYS A 217 6.16 -0.44 -6.08
C CYS A 217 5.05 -1.32 -6.66
N PHE A 218 5.22 -2.64 -6.58
CA PHE A 218 4.22 -3.60 -7.04
C PHE A 218 2.93 -3.53 -6.23
N SER A 219 3.04 -3.47 -4.90
CA SER A 219 1.88 -3.29 -4.02
C SER A 219 1.11 -2.01 -4.36
N MET A 220 1.82 -0.89 -4.50
CA MET A 220 1.23 0.39 -4.86
C MET A 220 0.55 0.35 -6.24
N ALA A 221 1.18 -0.29 -7.25
CA ALA A 221 0.58 -0.48 -8.56
C ALA A 221 -0.75 -1.23 -8.47
N THR A 222 -0.85 -2.27 -7.61
CA THR A 222 -2.12 -2.98 -7.40
C THR A 222 -3.18 -2.09 -6.77
N GLY A 223 -2.81 -1.16 -5.90
CA GLY A 223 -3.71 -0.13 -5.36
C GLY A 223 -4.30 0.79 -6.45
N ILE A 224 -3.48 1.17 -7.44
CA ILE A 224 -3.95 1.97 -8.59
C ILE A 224 -4.98 1.18 -9.42
N PHE A 225 -4.80 -0.13 -9.61
CA PHE A 225 -5.79 -0.98 -10.30
C PHE A 225 -7.11 -1.10 -9.52
N VAL A 226 -7.08 -1.11 -8.19
CA VAL A 226 -8.30 -1.04 -7.37
C VAL A 226 -9.03 0.29 -7.60
N LEU A 227 -8.30 1.41 -7.60
CA LEU A 227 -8.88 2.73 -7.89
C LEU A 227 -9.44 2.83 -9.32
N ALA A 228 -8.80 2.18 -10.29
CA ALA A 228 -9.32 2.06 -11.65
C ALA A 228 -10.65 1.29 -11.69
N ALA A 229 -10.82 0.25 -10.88
CA ALA A 229 -12.08 -0.47 -10.76
C ALA A 229 -13.18 0.39 -10.14
N VAL A 230 -12.86 1.18 -9.11
CA VAL A 230 -13.76 2.18 -8.52
C VAL A 230 -14.19 3.20 -9.59
N ALA A 231 -13.22 3.79 -10.30
CA ALA A 231 -13.46 4.76 -11.36
C ALA A 231 -14.35 4.19 -12.46
N THR A 232 -14.08 2.95 -12.89
CA THR A 232 -14.89 2.24 -13.89
C THR A 232 -16.32 2.02 -13.41
N ALA A 233 -16.51 1.59 -12.16
CA ALA A 233 -17.85 1.38 -11.59
C ALA A 233 -18.67 2.67 -11.50
N VAL A 234 -18.05 3.72 -10.96
CA VAL A 234 -18.71 5.01 -10.73
C VAL A 234 -19.03 5.73 -12.04
N SER A 235 -18.13 5.66 -13.03
CA SER A 235 -18.31 6.29 -14.36
C SER A 235 -19.49 5.71 -15.18
N THR A 236 -20.03 4.55 -14.78
CA THR A 236 -21.26 4.01 -15.40
C THR A 236 -22.50 4.86 -15.12
N ARG A 237 -22.49 5.67 -14.06
CA ARG A 237 -23.64 6.48 -13.62
C ARG A 237 -23.37 7.97 -13.58
N LEU A 238 -22.17 8.37 -13.21
CA LEU A 238 -21.81 9.76 -12.98
C LEU A 238 -21.11 10.36 -14.21
N SER A 239 -21.22 11.68 -14.33
CA SER A 239 -20.49 12.47 -15.32
C SER A 239 -18.98 12.47 -15.01
N GLN A 240 -18.18 12.94 -15.96
CA GLN A 240 -16.72 12.96 -15.83
C GLN A 240 -16.26 13.67 -14.55
N VAL A 241 -16.76 14.90 -14.30
CA VAL A 241 -16.34 15.70 -13.12
C VAL A 241 -16.73 15.00 -11.81
N MET A 242 -17.96 14.50 -11.73
CA MET A 242 -18.44 13.80 -10.53
C MET A 242 -17.66 12.53 -10.25
N THR A 243 -17.30 11.77 -11.29
CA THR A 243 -16.50 10.56 -11.12
C THR A 243 -15.09 10.86 -10.59
N ILE A 244 -14.44 11.90 -11.13
CA ILE A 244 -13.13 12.34 -10.63
C ILE A 244 -13.23 12.75 -9.17
N THR A 245 -14.24 13.54 -8.79
CA THR A 245 -14.47 13.97 -7.40
C THR A 245 -14.67 12.77 -6.47
N VAL A 246 -15.46 11.77 -6.88
CA VAL A 246 -15.66 10.53 -6.10
C VAL A 246 -14.35 9.75 -5.98
N CYS A 247 -13.58 9.63 -7.06
CA CYS A 247 -12.28 8.93 -7.02
C CYS A 247 -11.29 9.61 -6.06
N ILE A 248 -11.22 10.95 -6.08
CA ILE A 248 -10.40 11.70 -5.12
C ILE A 248 -10.91 11.48 -3.69
N GLY A 249 -12.22 11.52 -3.48
CA GLY A 249 -12.84 11.25 -2.18
C GLY A 249 -12.53 9.85 -1.67
N VAL A 250 -12.68 8.82 -2.52
CA VAL A 250 -12.36 7.43 -2.18
C VAL A 250 -10.86 7.25 -1.91
N PHE A 251 -10.00 7.91 -2.67
CA PHE A 251 -8.56 7.90 -2.45
C PHE A 251 -8.20 8.50 -1.08
N MET A 252 -8.66 9.71 -0.77
CA MET A 252 -8.42 10.37 0.51
C MET A 252 -9.00 9.58 1.68
N PHE A 253 -10.25 9.12 1.55
CA PHE A 253 -10.90 8.32 2.58
C PHE A 253 -10.21 6.97 2.76
N GLY A 254 -9.75 6.34 1.67
CA GLY A 254 -9.02 5.07 1.68
C GLY A 254 -7.68 5.16 2.42
N LEU A 255 -6.93 6.26 2.23
CA LEU A 255 -5.70 6.52 2.98
C LEU A 255 -5.97 6.77 4.48
N MET A 256 -7.07 7.44 4.81
CA MET A 256 -7.44 7.74 6.19
C MET A 256 -8.33 6.68 6.84
N SER A 257 -8.70 5.61 6.14
CA SER A 257 -9.72 4.64 6.57
C SER A 257 -9.35 3.96 7.90
N ASN A 258 -8.08 3.67 8.12
CA ASN A 258 -7.59 3.11 9.37
C ASN A 258 -7.80 4.06 10.55
N TYR A 259 -7.51 5.34 10.35
CA TYR A 259 -7.66 6.35 11.40
C TYR A 259 -9.14 6.69 11.67
N LEU A 260 -9.95 6.84 10.63
CA LEU A 260 -11.34 7.28 10.76
C LEU A 260 -12.27 6.16 11.22
N VAL A 261 -12.11 4.96 10.64
CA VAL A 261 -13.01 3.83 10.84
C VAL A 261 -12.33 2.68 11.58
N GLY A 262 -11.10 2.32 11.19
CA GLY A 262 -10.38 1.18 11.75
C GLY A 262 -10.23 1.23 13.27
N LYS A 263 -9.93 2.40 13.83
CA LYS A 263 -9.87 2.60 15.30
C LYS A 263 -11.18 2.28 16.03
N ARG A 264 -12.32 2.37 15.34
CA ARG A 264 -13.64 2.11 15.93
C ARG A 264 -14.11 0.68 15.72
N VAL A 265 -13.42 -0.07 14.86
CA VAL A 265 -13.71 -1.49 14.61
C VAL A 265 -13.32 -2.32 15.82
N PHE A 266 -12.12 -2.07 16.33
CA PHE A 266 -11.54 -2.83 17.43
C PHE A 266 -11.46 -1.95 18.66
N GLU A 267 -12.24 -2.27 19.67
CA GLU A 267 -12.28 -1.53 20.93
C GLU A 267 -11.57 -2.33 22.02
N ASN A 268 -10.47 -1.76 22.52
CA ASN A 268 -9.72 -2.29 23.64
C ASN A 268 -10.02 -1.47 24.89
N LYS A 269 -10.44 -2.11 25.97
CA LYS A 269 -10.66 -1.43 27.25
C LYS A 269 -9.38 -1.45 28.07
N GLN A 270 -8.71 -0.31 28.14
CA GLN A 270 -7.56 -0.11 29.00
C GLN A 270 -7.93 -0.28 30.46
N ALA A 271 -7.26 -1.22 31.14
CA ALA A 271 -7.45 -1.47 32.56
C ALA A 271 -6.62 -0.53 33.42
N ALA A 272 -5.37 -0.30 33.07
CA ALA A 272 -4.43 0.59 33.75
C ALA A 272 -3.25 0.93 32.84
N ILE A 273 -2.31 1.74 33.35
CA ILE A 273 -1.02 2.05 32.73
C ILE A 273 0.10 1.55 33.63
N VAL A 274 1.13 0.97 33.05
CA VAL A 274 2.32 0.48 33.74
C VAL A 274 3.11 1.67 34.27
N LYS A 275 3.41 1.66 35.59
CA LYS A 275 4.33 2.59 36.19
C LYS A 275 5.76 2.05 36.19
N PHE A 276 5.92 0.79 36.57
CA PHE A 276 7.16 0.03 36.47
C PHE A 276 6.85 -1.46 36.53
N ALA A 277 7.73 -2.26 35.94
CA ALA A 277 7.65 -3.71 35.95
C ALA A 277 9.00 -4.29 36.40
N ILE A 278 8.97 -5.18 37.38
CA ILE A 278 10.16 -5.83 37.93
C ILE A 278 10.06 -7.32 37.66
N PRO A 279 11.08 -7.97 37.07
CA PRO A 279 11.09 -9.42 36.97
C PRO A 279 11.12 -10.02 38.39
N ALA A 280 10.35 -11.06 38.64
CA ALA A 280 10.34 -11.75 39.92
C ALA A 280 11.55 -12.68 40.08
N ASP A 281 12.06 -13.18 38.96
CA ASP A 281 13.26 -14.03 38.91
C ASP A 281 14.39 -13.30 38.16
N GLU A 282 15.59 -13.27 38.77
CA GLU A 282 16.76 -12.51 38.27
C GLU A 282 17.37 -13.05 36.97
N VAL A 283 16.86 -14.15 36.38
CA VAL A 283 17.64 -14.96 35.45
C VAL A 283 17.58 -14.52 34.00
N LYS A 284 16.50 -13.92 33.48
CA LYS A 284 16.44 -13.40 32.09
C LYS A 284 15.40 -12.31 31.90
N PRO A 285 15.75 -11.15 31.32
CA PRO A 285 14.77 -10.12 30.97
C PRO A 285 13.92 -10.59 29.80
N GLY A 286 12.60 -10.46 29.92
CA GLY A 286 11.63 -10.77 28.87
C GLY A 286 10.81 -12.02 29.11
N TRP A 287 9.97 -12.32 28.11
CA TRP A 287 9.05 -13.45 28.16
C TRP A 287 9.59 -14.67 27.36
N ALA A 288 10.90 -14.86 27.33
CA ALA A 288 11.50 -15.91 26.49
C ALA A 288 11.15 -17.34 26.98
N GLU A 289 11.03 -17.53 28.29
CA GLU A 289 10.83 -18.87 28.88
C GLU A 289 9.45 -19.01 29.53
N PRO A 290 8.82 -20.20 29.42
CA PRO A 290 7.62 -20.51 30.19
C PRO A 290 7.93 -20.43 31.70
N GLY A 291 7.00 -19.83 32.46
CA GLY A 291 7.19 -19.62 33.91
C GLY A 291 7.76 -18.25 34.26
N SER A 292 8.27 -17.48 33.30
CA SER A 292 8.74 -16.10 33.56
C SER A 292 7.64 -15.29 34.25
N THR A 293 7.99 -14.57 35.32
CA THR A 293 7.04 -13.85 36.18
C THR A 293 7.48 -12.41 36.32
N TYR A 294 6.55 -11.46 36.17
CA TYR A 294 6.76 -10.03 36.38
C TYR A 294 5.78 -9.48 37.41
N LYS A 295 6.30 -8.67 38.30
CA LYS A 295 5.51 -7.84 39.20
C LYS A 295 5.35 -6.45 38.59
N ILE A 296 4.14 -6.09 38.23
CA ILE A 296 3.82 -4.84 37.56
C ILE A 296 3.06 -3.94 38.50
N THR A 297 3.56 -2.74 38.71
CA THR A 297 2.87 -1.68 39.46
C THR A 297 2.25 -0.70 38.47
N THR A 298 0.99 -0.32 38.70
CA THR A 298 0.24 0.59 37.86
C THR A 298 0.29 2.04 38.37
N LEU A 299 0.12 3.00 37.44
CA LEU A 299 0.07 4.43 37.75
C LEU A 299 -1.18 4.83 38.53
N SER A 300 -2.28 4.11 38.33
CA SER A 300 -3.57 4.35 39.00
C SER A 300 -4.23 3.02 39.34
N ALA A 301 -5.22 3.06 40.23
CA ALA A 301 -6.05 1.89 40.49
C ALA A 301 -6.69 1.34 39.19
N MET A 302 -6.83 0.04 39.12
CA MET A 302 -7.38 -0.60 37.93
C MET A 302 -8.82 -0.21 37.71
N LYS A 303 -9.13 0.21 36.47
CA LYS A 303 -10.49 0.56 36.05
C LYS A 303 -11.40 -0.67 35.92
N ILE A 304 -10.82 -1.86 35.86
CA ILE A 304 -11.51 -3.15 35.66
C ILE A 304 -11.05 -4.07 36.78
N ALA A 305 -12.00 -4.76 37.41
CA ALA A 305 -11.67 -5.77 38.42
C ALA A 305 -10.89 -6.92 37.77
N VAL A 306 -9.70 -7.17 38.29
CA VAL A 306 -8.77 -8.20 37.85
C VAL A 306 -8.79 -9.36 38.82
N ARG A 307 -8.87 -10.56 38.30
CA ARG A 307 -8.89 -11.80 39.08
C ARG A 307 -7.68 -12.66 38.72
N PRO A 308 -7.15 -13.43 39.67
CA PRO A 308 -6.19 -14.49 39.32
C PRO A 308 -6.80 -15.41 38.25
N GLY A 309 -6.03 -15.75 37.21
CA GLY A 309 -6.49 -16.51 36.05
C GLY A 309 -6.91 -15.65 34.85
N ASP A 310 -7.08 -14.34 34.99
CA ASP A 310 -7.39 -13.48 33.85
C ASP A 310 -6.19 -13.40 32.89
N SER A 311 -6.49 -13.40 31.59
CA SER A 311 -5.49 -13.19 30.55
C SER A 311 -4.97 -11.75 30.63
N PHE A 312 -3.69 -11.59 30.36
CA PHE A 312 -3.02 -10.30 30.45
C PHE A 312 -2.35 -9.94 29.11
N TYR A 313 -2.48 -8.69 28.72
CA TYR A 313 -1.81 -8.13 27.55
C TYR A 313 -1.42 -6.68 27.80
N TYR A 314 -0.37 -6.20 27.14
CA TYR A 314 0.07 -4.81 27.24
C TYR A 314 0.64 -4.30 25.92
N ALA A 315 0.59 -3.00 25.73
CA ALA A 315 1.16 -2.31 24.58
C ALA A 315 1.30 -0.80 24.82
N ASP A 316 2.10 -0.17 23.98
CA ASP A 316 2.47 1.26 24.05
C ASP A 316 1.30 2.20 23.76
N SER A 317 0.29 1.77 23.01
CA SER A 317 -0.84 2.62 22.66
C SER A 317 -2.17 2.15 23.27
N PRO A 318 -2.97 3.07 23.84
CA PRO A 318 -4.29 2.73 24.40
C PRO A 318 -5.38 2.54 23.34
N THR A 319 -5.15 2.93 22.08
CA THR A 319 -6.18 3.03 21.03
C THR A 319 -6.07 2.00 19.91
N GLY A 320 -5.23 1.01 20.08
CA GLY A 320 -5.37 -0.26 19.42
C GLY A 320 -5.33 -0.39 17.89
N PHE A 321 -4.99 0.62 17.10
CA PHE A 321 -4.60 0.38 15.71
C PHE A 321 -3.20 0.97 15.49
N PRO A 322 -2.25 0.17 15.10
CA PRO A 322 -2.25 -1.18 14.53
C PRO A 322 -2.40 -2.33 15.55
N MET A 323 -2.83 -2.03 16.75
CA MET A 323 -2.91 -2.93 17.89
C MET A 323 -4.23 -3.69 17.89
N LEU A 324 -4.23 -4.84 17.26
CA LEU A 324 -5.15 -5.92 17.58
C LEU A 324 -4.65 -6.56 18.88
N VAL A 325 -5.36 -6.37 19.99
CA VAL A 325 -5.17 -7.23 21.14
C VAL A 325 -5.58 -8.63 20.68
N PRO A 326 -4.64 -9.58 20.56
CA PRO A 326 -4.99 -10.91 20.11
C PRO A 326 -6.05 -11.49 21.04
N THR A 327 -6.99 -12.24 20.48
CA THR A 327 -7.92 -13.02 21.27
C THR A 327 -7.12 -14.12 21.95
N PHE A 328 -6.74 -13.90 23.20
CA PHE A 328 -6.10 -14.95 23.98
C PHE A 328 -7.10 -16.09 24.17
N PRO A 329 -6.64 -17.36 24.12
CA PRO A 329 -7.39 -18.44 24.67
C PRO A 329 -7.65 -18.11 26.14
N ARG A 330 -8.91 -18.07 26.54
CA ARG A 330 -9.27 -17.89 27.96
C ARG A 330 -8.66 -19.06 28.71
N VAL A 331 -7.77 -18.77 29.63
CA VAL A 331 -7.28 -19.77 30.57
C VAL A 331 -8.47 -20.18 31.44
N ASP A 332 -8.69 -21.49 31.57
CA ASP A 332 -9.74 -21.99 32.45
C ASP A 332 -9.48 -21.42 33.87
N PRO A 333 -10.46 -20.77 34.51
CA PRO A 333 -10.31 -20.26 35.87
C PRO A 333 -9.94 -21.35 36.90
N LYS A 334 -10.13 -22.62 36.54
CA LYS A 334 -9.75 -23.80 37.36
C LYS A 334 -8.41 -24.38 36.99
N ALA A 335 -7.73 -23.85 35.94
CA ALA A 335 -6.42 -24.34 35.57
C ALA A 335 -5.42 -24.12 36.72
N ASP A 336 -4.59 -25.12 36.95
CA ASP A 336 -3.53 -25.05 37.94
C ASP A 336 -2.44 -24.07 37.42
N LEU A 337 -2.46 -22.84 37.92
CA LEU A 337 -1.50 -21.78 37.57
C LEU A 337 -0.06 -22.10 38.04
N SER A 338 0.10 -23.15 38.86
CA SER A 338 1.41 -23.65 39.27
C SER A 338 2.08 -24.45 38.15
N SER A 339 1.30 -25.10 37.30
CA SER A 339 1.80 -25.82 36.13
C SER A 339 2.03 -24.84 34.97
N ASN A 340 3.21 -24.91 34.32
CA ASN A 340 3.48 -24.13 33.10
C ASN A 340 2.81 -24.73 31.85
N LEU A 341 1.96 -25.74 32.02
CA LEU A 341 1.31 -26.49 30.96
C LEU A 341 0.07 -25.73 30.45
N SER A 342 0.20 -25.22 29.25
CA SER A 342 -0.91 -24.69 28.44
C SER A 342 -0.66 -25.03 26.99
N PRO A 343 -1.69 -25.41 26.22
CA PRO A 343 -1.55 -25.71 24.79
C PRO A 343 -1.14 -24.49 23.95
N HIS A 344 -1.33 -23.30 24.47
CA HIS A 344 -0.94 -22.05 23.82
C HIS A 344 -0.22 -21.14 24.80
N PRO A 345 0.87 -20.44 24.38
CA PRO A 345 1.55 -19.48 25.22
C PRO A 345 0.65 -18.30 25.53
N ALA A 346 0.53 -17.94 26.80
CA ALA A 346 -0.29 -16.82 27.26
C ALA A 346 0.31 -16.17 28.50
N LEU A 347 0.01 -14.89 28.73
CA LEU A 347 0.29 -14.19 29.97
C LEU A 347 -0.97 -14.25 30.85
N VAL A 348 -0.80 -14.65 32.10
CA VAL A 348 -1.90 -14.83 33.05
C VAL A 348 -1.60 -14.09 34.34
N VAL A 349 -2.62 -13.44 34.90
CA VAL A 349 -2.52 -12.80 36.21
C VAL A 349 -2.54 -13.91 37.27
N THR A 350 -1.51 -13.95 38.10
CA THR A 350 -1.44 -14.87 39.27
C THR A 350 -1.92 -14.22 40.56
N GLN A 351 -1.61 -12.93 40.75
CA GLN A 351 -2.03 -12.15 41.89
C GLN A 351 -2.40 -10.73 41.46
N ALA A 352 -3.37 -10.13 42.13
CA ALA A 352 -3.82 -8.77 41.86
C ALA A 352 -4.10 -8.06 43.19
N ASP A 353 -3.32 -7.02 43.50
CA ASP A 353 -3.43 -6.20 44.68
C ASP A 353 -3.61 -4.74 44.31
N GLY A 354 -4.85 -4.28 44.14
CA GLY A 354 -5.19 -2.87 43.90
C GLY A 354 -4.40 -2.12 42.84
N MET A 355 -3.13 -1.83 43.13
CA MET A 355 -2.19 -1.18 42.20
C MET A 355 -1.04 -2.10 41.72
N GLY A 356 -0.99 -3.35 42.19
CA GLY A 356 0.03 -4.33 41.84
C GLY A 356 -0.58 -5.54 41.16
N ILE A 357 0.06 -6.04 40.11
CA ILE A 357 -0.31 -7.29 39.44
C ILE A 357 0.94 -8.14 39.31
N THR A 358 0.80 -9.42 39.62
CA THR A 358 1.82 -10.42 39.26
C THR A 358 1.35 -11.18 38.05
N VAL A 359 2.14 -11.19 37.01
CA VAL A 359 1.82 -11.83 35.73
C VAL A 359 2.86 -12.91 35.43
N LYS A 360 2.39 -14.07 35.01
CA LYS A 360 3.22 -15.23 34.70
C LYS A 360 2.99 -15.66 33.25
N ARG A 361 4.05 -16.01 32.51
CA ARG A 361 3.95 -16.69 31.23
C ARG A 361 3.67 -18.18 31.45
N ILE A 362 2.64 -18.70 30.79
CA ILE A 362 2.29 -20.12 30.73
C ILE A 362 2.35 -20.60 29.27
N GLY A 363 2.55 -21.88 29.09
CA GLY A 363 2.56 -22.51 27.75
C GLY A 363 3.93 -22.50 27.06
N GLU A 364 4.20 -23.58 26.36
CA GLU A 364 5.41 -23.77 25.56
C GLU A 364 5.22 -23.25 24.13
N GLY A 365 6.29 -22.78 23.51
CA GLY A 365 6.28 -22.28 22.12
C GLY A 365 6.62 -20.79 21.98
N PRO A 366 6.78 -20.31 20.74
CA PRO A 366 7.10 -18.91 20.49
C PRO A 366 5.95 -18.01 20.93
N PHE A 367 6.28 -16.94 21.67
CA PHE A 367 5.33 -15.94 22.15
C PHE A 367 5.50 -14.65 21.36
N ALA A 368 4.37 -14.07 20.91
CA ALA A 368 4.40 -12.89 20.05
C ALA A 368 4.92 -11.61 20.73
N ILE A 369 4.95 -11.61 22.07
CA ILE A 369 5.45 -10.46 22.86
C ILE A 369 6.75 -10.89 23.54
N GLU A 370 7.87 -10.45 22.99
CA GLU A 370 9.19 -10.78 23.51
C GLU A 370 9.70 -9.74 24.50
N ARG A 371 9.31 -8.46 24.33
CA ARG A 371 9.77 -7.39 25.21
C ARG A 371 9.10 -7.42 26.59
N PRO A 372 9.81 -7.03 27.65
CA PRO A 372 9.18 -6.84 28.96
C PRO A 372 8.25 -5.62 28.96
N PRO A 373 7.28 -5.54 29.92
CA PRO A 373 6.44 -4.36 30.08
C PRO A 373 7.29 -3.14 30.46
N GLN A 374 7.02 -2.02 29.80
CA GLN A 374 7.74 -0.75 30.01
C GLN A 374 6.83 0.28 30.68
N THR A 375 7.46 1.30 31.27
CA THR A 375 6.72 2.45 31.86
C THR A 375 5.93 3.15 30.74
N GLY A 376 4.64 3.37 30.98
CA GLY A 376 3.74 3.99 30.02
C GLY A 376 2.90 3.00 29.21
N ASP A 377 3.23 1.70 29.22
CA ASP A 377 2.43 0.68 28.53
C ASP A 377 1.01 0.60 29.08
N SER A 378 0.07 0.46 28.17
CA SER A 378 -1.35 0.25 28.50
C SER A 378 -1.63 -1.22 28.77
N ILE A 379 -2.35 -1.53 29.82
CA ILE A 379 -2.71 -2.90 30.25
C ILE A 379 -4.12 -3.23 29.78
N PHE A 380 -4.29 -4.42 29.25
CA PHE A 380 -5.57 -4.97 28.79
C PHE A 380 -5.80 -6.35 29.39
N ILE A 381 -7.02 -6.58 29.90
CA ILE A 381 -7.40 -7.81 30.58
C ILE A 381 -8.58 -8.47 29.85
N ARG A 382 -9.34 -7.69 29.11
CA ARG A 382 -10.47 -8.19 28.34
C ARG A 382 -10.12 -8.28 26.86
N PRO A 383 -10.58 -9.33 26.17
CA PRO A 383 -10.34 -9.45 24.72
C PRO A 383 -10.96 -8.28 23.97
N THR A 384 -10.36 -7.96 22.82
CA THR A 384 -10.82 -6.94 21.89
C THR A 384 -12.28 -7.15 21.53
N ARG A 385 -13.10 -6.12 21.67
CA ARG A 385 -14.48 -6.14 21.20
C ARG A 385 -14.51 -5.66 19.75
N VAL A 386 -15.14 -6.44 18.88
CA VAL A 386 -15.32 -6.08 17.48
C VAL A 386 -16.70 -5.45 17.29
N ASN A 387 -16.72 -4.23 16.75
CA ASN A 387 -17.93 -3.50 16.41
C ASN A 387 -18.29 -3.77 14.94
N LEU A 388 -19.40 -4.46 14.71
CA LEU A 388 -19.79 -4.95 13.37
C LEU A 388 -20.11 -3.84 12.36
N ILE A 389 -20.71 -2.72 12.79
CA ILE A 389 -21.05 -1.62 11.88
C ILE A 389 -19.80 -0.92 11.34
N PRO A 390 -18.85 -0.46 12.16
CA PRO A 390 -17.57 0.05 11.65
C PRO A 390 -16.80 -0.97 10.82
N LEU A 391 -16.83 -2.27 11.21
CA LEU A 391 -16.19 -3.34 10.46
C LEU A 391 -16.76 -3.46 9.05
N ALA A 392 -18.08 -3.44 8.90
CA ALA A 392 -18.73 -3.50 7.59
C ALA A 392 -18.35 -2.29 6.70
N ILE A 393 -18.36 -1.08 7.25
CA ILE A 393 -17.93 0.11 6.52
C ILE A 393 -16.46 0.01 6.12
N TRP A 394 -15.60 -0.41 7.03
CA TRP A 394 -14.16 -0.53 6.79
C TRP A 394 -13.82 -1.63 5.78
N SER A 395 -14.56 -2.74 5.74
CA SER A 395 -14.36 -3.83 4.77
C SER A 395 -14.77 -3.46 3.35
N VAL A 396 -15.82 -2.63 3.20
CA VAL A 396 -16.29 -2.16 1.87
C VAL A 396 -15.40 -1.05 1.31
N THR A 397 -14.84 -0.21 2.19
CA THR A 397 -13.95 0.87 1.77
C THR A 397 -12.59 0.31 1.35
N PRO A 398 -12.08 0.68 0.15
CA PRO A 398 -10.73 0.28 -0.23
C PRO A 398 -9.72 0.89 0.75
N ASN A 399 -9.11 0.05 1.56
CA ASN A 399 -8.09 0.48 2.49
C ASN A 399 -6.74 0.60 1.75
N LEU A 400 -6.43 1.80 1.30
CA LEU A 400 -5.24 2.06 0.49
C LEU A 400 -3.94 1.97 1.30
N HIS A 401 -4.03 2.01 2.62
CA HIS A 401 -2.88 1.87 3.49
C HIS A 401 -2.20 0.48 3.39
N TYR A 402 -2.96 -0.58 3.03
CA TYR A 402 -2.37 -1.89 2.80
C TYR A 402 -1.42 -1.95 1.58
N PHE A 403 -1.60 -1.04 0.64
CA PHE A 403 -0.72 -0.92 -0.53
C PHE A 403 0.48 -0.02 -0.28
N TRP A 404 0.49 0.71 0.84
CA TRP A 404 1.53 1.67 1.21
C TRP A 404 2.57 0.99 2.10
N LEU A 405 3.65 0.51 1.48
CA LEU A 405 4.72 -0.22 2.17
C LEU A 405 6.00 0.63 2.34
N VAL A 406 5.87 1.94 2.21
CA VAL A 406 7.01 2.87 2.28
C VAL A 406 7.71 2.80 3.64
N ASP A 407 6.94 2.78 4.73
CA ASP A 407 7.49 2.73 6.09
C ASP A 407 8.31 1.45 6.33
N ALA A 408 7.85 0.30 5.82
CA ALA A 408 8.60 -0.94 5.92
C ALA A 408 9.93 -0.87 5.16
N VAL A 409 9.92 -0.28 3.95
CA VAL A 409 11.14 -0.12 3.14
C VAL A 409 12.10 0.88 3.78
N SER A 410 11.60 2.01 4.27
CA SER A 410 12.42 3.06 4.88
C SER A 410 13.06 2.63 6.20
N GLN A 411 12.42 1.71 6.93
CA GLN A 411 12.95 1.09 8.15
C GLN A 411 13.78 -0.18 7.88
N ASN A 412 14.06 -0.48 6.62
CA ASN A 412 14.81 -1.66 6.19
C ASN A 412 14.19 -3.00 6.65
N GLN A 413 12.86 -3.01 6.89
CA GLN A 413 12.15 -4.22 7.30
C GLN A 413 11.89 -5.12 6.10
N LEU A 414 12.03 -6.43 6.31
CA LEU A 414 11.77 -7.43 5.28
C LEU A 414 10.24 -7.57 5.07
N ILE A 415 9.80 -7.33 3.85
CA ILE A 415 8.41 -7.59 3.43
C ILE A 415 8.29 -9.07 3.07
N PRO A 416 7.54 -9.88 3.82
CA PRO A 416 7.39 -11.30 3.51
C PRO A 416 6.51 -11.51 2.28
N PHE A 417 6.80 -12.54 1.49
CA PHE A 417 5.99 -12.90 0.31
C PHE A 417 4.51 -13.19 0.67
N THR A 418 4.26 -13.70 1.87
CA THR A 418 2.90 -13.93 2.37
C THR A 418 2.10 -12.64 2.45
N HIS A 419 2.72 -11.52 2.83
CA HIS A 419 2.07 -10.22 2.84
C HIS A 419 1.66 -9.78 1.43
N ILE A 420 2.57 -9.91 0.46
CA ILE A 420 2.26 -9.60 -0.95
C ILE A 420 1.11 -10.46 -1.47
N GLY A 421 1.09 -11.75 -1.13
CA GLY A 421 -0.03 -12.64 -1.46
C GLY A 421 -1.37 -12.18 -0.88
N LEU A 422 -1.40 -11.73 0.39
CA LEU A 422 -2.60 -11.19 1.03
C LEU A 422 -3.04 -9.86 0.40
N VAL A 423 -2.11 -8.97 0.07
CA VAL A 423 -2.40 -7.70 -0.62
C VAL A 423 -3.02 -7.97 -2.00
N LEU A 424 -2.49 -8.93 -2.75
CA LEU A 424 -3.07 -9.33 -4.04
C LEU A 424 -4.48 -9.91 -3.88
N LEU A 425 -4.69 -10.81 -2.93
CA LEU A 425 -6.00 -11.38 -2.66
C LEU A 425 -7.02 -10.29 -2.31
N TYR A 426 -6.61 -9.35 -1.45
CA TYR A 426 -7.43 -8.19 -1.10
C TYR A 426 -7.73 -7.32 -2.33
N ALA A 427 -6.74 -7.01 -3.16
CA ALA A 427 -6.92 -6.24 -4.38
C ALA A 427 -7.90 -6.92 -5.35
N PHE A 428 -7.75 -8.23 -5.59
CA PHE A 428 -8.67 -8.97 -6.45
C PHE A 428 -10.10 -9.00 -5.91
N ALA A 429 -10.28 -9.15 -4.60
CA ALA A 429 -11.59 -9.10 -3.95
C ALA A 429 -12.24 -7.72 -4.14
N GLN A 430 -11.49 -6.63 -3.92
CA GLN A 430 -11.98 -5.26 -4.10
C GLN A 430 -12.31 -4.96 -5.57
N ILE A 431 -11.42 -5.32 -6.51
CA ILE A 431 -11.66 -5.17 -7.95
C ILE A 431 -12.94 -5.91 -8.35
N GLY A 432 -13.09 -7.17 -7.92
CA GLY A 432 -14.29 -7.99 -8.20
C GLY A 432 -15.55 -7.34 -7.66
N ALA A 433 -15.53 -6.85 -6.42
CA ALA A 433 -16.67 -6.19 -5.78
C ALA A 433 -17.07 -4.90 -6.53
N PHE A 434 -16.11 -4.03 -6.87
CA PHE A 434 -16.40 -2.80 -7.60
C PHE A 434 -16.85 -3.06 -9.04
N LEU A 435 -16.29 -4.04 -9.74
CA LEU A 435 -16.75 -4.41 -11.08
C LEU A 435 -18.17 -5.00 -11.03
N ALA A 436 -18.50 -5.83 -10.03
CA ALA A 436 -19.86 -6.31 -9.83
C ALA A 436 -20.83 -5.17 -9.55
N LEU A 437 -20.43 -4.20 -8.72
CA LEU A 437 -21.21 -2.97 -8.49
C LEU A 437 -21.39 -2.19 -9.79
N GLY A 438 -20.34 -2.02 -10.59
CA GLY A 438 -20.37 -1.34 -11.89
C GLY A 438 -21.35 -2.02 -12.85
N VAL A 439 -21.35 -3.34 -12.94
CA VAL A 439 -22.31 -4.11 -13.73
C VAL A 439 -23.74 -3.88 -13.23
N ALA A 440 -23.99 -3.94 -11.92
CA ALA A 440 -25.31 -3.73 -11.34
C ALA A 440 -25.83 -2.29 -11.59
N LEU A 441 -24.96 -1.29 -11.48
CA LEU A 441 -25.27 0.10 -11.79
C LEU A 441 -25.56 0.29 -13.28
N PHE A 442 -24.81 -0.36 -14.16
CA PHE A 442 -25.00 -0.27 -15.61
C PHE A 442 -26.28 -0.99 -16.07
N GLN A 443 -26.65 -2.11 -15.44
CA GLN A 443 -27.89 -2.85 -15.74
C GLN A 443 -29.15 -2.04 -15.47
N ARG A 444 -29.15 -1.21 -14.42
CA ARG A 444 -30.30 -0.39 -13.98
C ARG A 444 -30.37 0.97 -14.69
N ARG A 445 -29.52 1.22 -15.67
CA ARG A 445 -29.54 2.46 -16.45
C ARG A 445 -30.36 2.24 -17.72
N ASP A 446 -31.44 3.02 -17.88
CA ASP A 446 -32.14 3.13 -19.14
C ASP A 446 -31.22 3.88 -20.11
N VAL A 447 -30.80 3.17 -21.15
CA VAL A 447 -29.94 3.67 -22.22
C VAL A 447 -30.86 3.96 -23.42
N GLY A 448 -31.91 4.77 -23.16
CA GLY A 448 -32.88 5.16 -24.15
C GLY A 448 -32.82 6.65 -24.47
#